data_d39afdcc3f4d795261d6e47e6a8b0c84
#
_entry.id   d39afdcc3f4d795261d6e47e6a8b0c84
#
_cell.length_a   1.000
_cell.length_b   1.000
_cell.length_c   1.000
_cell.angle_alpha   90.00
_cell.angle_beta   90.00
_cell.angle_gamma   90.00
#
_symmetry.space_group_name_H-M   'P 1'
#
loop_
_entity.id
_entity.type
_entity.pdbx_description
1 polymer ?
#
loop_
_entity_poly.entity_id
_entity_poly.type
_entity_poly.pdbx_seq_one_letter_code
_entity_poly.pdbx_strand_id
1 'polypeptide(L)'
;MKKDKLLVLGAYPSDIEIIREAQRMGFYVISTDNHVDWEEAPGKIVADEAWNISWSDIDALKTQCEKCGVTGVMAGFSERRILFAQKLCAALGKPFYAEGAQLNCILDKVLFKQACIESGVTVPRAYRYGEKIEFPVIVKPADNGGSKGITVCHCEEEFEPAYQKALAASDNKTVVIEQYIVADETMVYFTVHNGVADVSAMCDRYMHHFGTEITQLPIGYFYPSKHLEVFLKYNLDKFRRLIQNLGIKNGLIAFQSFVIGNDVIPFDPTYRLDGTMTYHICEAITGSNVLNMLIGYSMTGTMGDDGLITRIENPRFKIIGFELPILLRNGIIKTIIGLDEIKSFDHVIHIHQMHFEGETLLKTADFSQILCRIHMVADSVDSIKDTVEKVYGLLSVVDERGEDMIICRIDSDRIGR
;
A
#
# COMPACT_ATOMS: atom_id res chain seq x y z
N MET A 1 -18.53 -25.62 18.66
CA MET A 1 -17.52 -26.03 17.67
C MET A 1 -16.23 -25.26 17.95
N LYS A 2 -15.06 -25.90 17.83
CA LYS A 2 -13.78 -25.20 18.00
C LYS A 2 -13.61 -24.28 16.78
N LYS A 3 -13.42 -22.96 17.01
CA LYS A 3 -13.22 -22.03 15.91
C LYS A 3 -11.87 -22.29 15.24
N ASP A 4 -11.80 -22.17 13.92
CA ASP A 4 -10.54 -22.19 13.19
C ASP A 4 -9.70 -20.97 13.56
N LYS A 5 -8.37 -21.16 13.66
CA LYS A 5 -7.43 -20.16 14.17
C LYS A 5 -6.63 -19.53 13.06
N LEU A 6 -6.70 -18.21 12.95
CA LEU A 6 -5.85 -17.40 12.08
C LEU A 6 -4.75 -16.73 12.91
N LEU A 7 -3.50 -16.92 12.50
CA LEU A 7 -2.36 -16.15 13.01
C LEU A 7 -2.09 -14.94 12.11
N VAL A 8 -2.11 -13.74 12.69
CA VAL A 8 -1.71 -12.49 12.04
C VAL A 8 -0.28 -12.14 12.46
N LEU A 9 0.64 -12.02 11.49
CA LEU A 9 2.02 -11.60 11.71
C LEU A 9 2.10 -10.08 11.76
N GLY A 10 2.11 -9.52 12.95
CA GLY A 10 2.13 -8.10 13.25
C GLY A 10 1.01 -7.70 14.19
N ALA A 11 1.17 -6.52 14.79
CA ALA A 11 0.23 -5.96 15.76
C ALA A 11 0.12 -4.43 15.66
N TYR A 12 0.52 -3.83 14.53
CA TYR A 12 0.41 -2.39 14.30
C TYR A 12 -1.05 -1.95 14.09
N PRO A 13 -1.35 -0.64 14.14
CA PRO A 13 -2.71 -0.14 13.89
C PRO A 13 -3.36 -0.69 12.63
N SER A 14 -2.61 -0.81 11.51
CA SER A 14 -3.12 -1.38 10.27
C SER A 14 -3.50 -2.86 10.37
N ASP A 15 -2.84 -3.64 11.23
CA ASP A 15 -3.15 -5.07 11.40
C ASP A 15 -4.47 -5.28 12.13
N ILE A 16 -4.97 -4.27 12.85
CA ILE A 16 -6.30 -4.27 13.50
C ILE A 16 -7.41 -4.51 12.46
N GLU A 17 -7.26 -4.00 11.24
CA GLU A 17 -8.19 -4.23 10.14
C GLU A 17 -8.33 -5.72 9.82
N ILE A 18 -7.19 -6.41 9.68
CA ILE A 18 -7.17 -7.86 9.43
C ILE A 18 -7.79 -8.63 10.60
N ILE A 19 -7.41 -8.26 11.84
CA ILE A 19 -7.86 -8.94 13.05
C ILE A 19 -9.38 -8.84 13.19
N ARG A 20 -9.93 -7.63 13.12
CA ARG A 20 -11.37 -7.40 13.28
C ARG A 20 -12.17 -8.04 12.16
N GLU A 21 -11.70 -7.95 10.92
CA GLU A 21 -12.40 -8.55 9.80
C GLU A 21 -12.40 -10.09 9.90
N ALA A 22 -11.29 -10.70 10.26
CA ALA A 22 -11.23 -12.14 10.50
C ALA A 22 -12.14 -12.58 11.66
N GLN A 23 -12.23 -11.79 12.73
CA GLN A 23 -13.17 -12.03 13.85
C GLN A 23 -14.63 -11.91 13.36
N ARG A 24 -14.94 -10.92 12.51
CA ARG A 24 -16.27 -10.75 11.89
C ARG A 24 -16.65 -11.96 11.01
N MET A 25 -15.66 -12.54 10.31
CA MET A 25 -15.82 -13.78 9.55
C MET A 25 -15.96 -15.04 10.43
N GLY A 26 -15.83 -14.90 11.76
CA GLY A 26 -16.05 -15.98 12.74
C GLY A 26 -14.80 -16.76 13.15
N PHE A 27 -13.60 -16.35 12.72
CA PHE A 27 -12.34 -16.98 13.10
C PHE A 27 -11.90 -16.58 14.51
N TYR A 28 -11.09 -17.42 15.14
CA TYR A 28 -10.33 -17.09 16.35
C TYR A 28 -8.99 -16.49 15.92
N VAL A 29 -8.71 -15.25 16.28
CA VAL A 29 -7.56 -14.52 15.77
C VAL A 29 -6.46 -14.39 16.81
N ILE A 30 -5.27 -14.78 16.41
CA ILE A 30 -4.04 -14.67 17.21
C ILE A 30 -3.17 -13.58 16.54
N SER A 31 -2.68 -12.62 17.33
CA SER A 31 -1.72 -11.63 16.86
C SER A 31 -0.35 -11.90 17.45
N THR A 32 0.74 -11.78 16.68
CA THR A 32 2.10 -12.00 17.16
C THR A 32 3.03 -10.84 16.81
N ASP A 33 3.71 -10.34 17.83
CA ASP A 33 4.74 -9.31 17.73
C ASP A 33 5.68 -9.40 18.94
N ASN A 34 6.93 -8.94 18.84
CA ASN A 34 7.89 -9.01 19.95
C ASN A 34 7.79 -7.86 20.95
N HIS A 35 7.01 -6.81 20.69
CA HIS A 35 6.78 -5.76 21.67
C HIS A 35 6.02 -6.31 22.86
N VAL A 36 6.61 -6.12 24.05
CA VAL A 36 6.00 -6.55 25.33
C VAL A 36 4.95 -5.54 25.78
N ASP A 37 5.19 -4.26 25.49
CA ASP A 37 4.22 -3.20 25.69
C ASP A 37 3.17 -3.25 24.55
N TRP A 38 1.92 -3.44 24.96
CA TRP A 38 0.83 -3.56 23.99
C TRP A 38 0.34 -2.20 23.46
N GLU A 39 0.73 -1.08 24.09
CA GLU A 39 0.51 0.25 23.54
C GLU A 39 1.29 0.43 22.23
N GLU A 40 2.50 -0.15 22.12
CA GLU A 40 3.28 -0.21 20.89
C GLU A 40 2.79 -1.27 19.90
N ALA A 41 1.92 -2.18 20.35
CA ALA A 41 1.39 -3.29 19.56
C ALA A 41 -0.13 -3.44 19.74
N PRO A 42 -0.93 -2.42 19.35
CA PRO A 42 -2.36 -2.36 19.66
C PRO A 42 -3.18 -3.50 19.03
N GLY A 43 -2.68 -4.16 17.99
CA GLY A 43 -3.29 -5.37 17.44
C GLY A 43 -3.41 -6.50 18.47
N LYS A 44 -2.53 -6.58 19.47
CA LYS A 44 -2.61 -7.56 20.56
C LYS A 44 -3.79 -7.32 21.50
N ILE A 45 -4.19 -6.06 21.65
CA ILE A 45 -5.32 -5.69 22.51
C ILE A 45 -6.65 -6.17 21.93
N VAL A 46 -6.77 -6.17 20.60
CA VAL A 46 -8.02 -6.50 19.90
C VAL A 46 -8.11 -7.95 19.45
N ALA A 47 -6.99 -8.69 19.42
CA ALA A 47 -6.96 -10.10 19.07
C ALA A 47 -7.58 -10.97 20.20
N ASP A 48 -8.08 -12.18 19.84
CA ASP A 48 -8.57 -13.14 20.83
C ASP A 48 -7.44 -13.74 21.68
N GLU A 49 -6.22 -13.80 21.10
CA GLU A 49 -5.00 -14.27 21.77
C GLU A 49 -3.79 -13.49 21.23
N ALA A 50 -2.79 -13.24 22.08
CA ALA A 50 -1.58 -12.53 21.68
C ALA A 50 -0.32 -13.31 22.09
N TRP A 51 0.66 -13.33 21.18
CA TRP A 51 1.97 -13.93 21.43
C TRP A 51 3.07 -12.89 21.43
N ASN A 52 4.02 -13.01 22.37
CA ASN A 52 5.23 -12.20 22.42
C ASN A 52 6.38 -12.90 21.65
N ILE A 53 6.10 -13.28 20.40
CA ILE A 53 7.06 -13.94 19.51
C ILE A 53 7.26 -13.00 18.32
N SER A 54 8.52 -12.74 17.95
CA SER A 54 8.82 -11.97 16.75
C SER A 54 8.21 -12.62 15.52
N TRP A 55 7.54 -11.84 14.67
CA TRP A 55 7.04 -12.31 13.39
C TRP A 55 8.15 -12.83 12.45
N SER A 56 9.43 -12.55 12.74
CA SER A 56 10.58 -13.05 12.01
C SER A 56 11.19 -14.35 12.56
N ASP A 57 10.76 -14.80 13.74
CA ASP A 57 11.24 -16.05 14.35
C ASP A 57 10.38 -17.24 13.88
N ILE A 58 10.74 -17.77 12.71
CA ILE A 58 9.99 -18.84 12.05
C ILE A 58 9.95 -20.13 12.88
N ASP A 59 11.06 -20.49 13.56
CA ASP A 59 11.14 -21.74 14.31
C ASP A 59 10.27 -21.70 15.57
N ALA A 60 10.32 -20.59 16.32
CA ALA A 60 9.45 -20.39 17.47
C ALA A 60 7.98 -20.33 17.07
N LEU A 61 7.65 -19.58 15.99
CA LEU A 61 6.30 -19.48 15.48
C LEU A 61 5.76 -20.83 14.99
N LYS A 62 6.57 -21.61 14.24
CA LYS A 62 6.19 -22.94 13.79
C LYS A 62 5.80 -23.84 14.96
N THR A 63 6.69 -23.92 15.97
CA THR A 63 6.46 -24.72 17.17
C THR A 63 5.15 -24.31 17.89
N GLN A 64 4.93 -23.01 18.04
CA GLN A 64 3.75 -22.51 18.72
C GLN A 64 2.46 -22.72 17.89
N CYS A 65 2.53 -22.54 16.56
CA CYS A 65 1.42 -22.83 15.64
C CYS A 65 0.96 -24.28 15.69
N GLU A 66 1.91 -25.22 15.65
CA GLU A 66 1.63 -26.66 15.73
C GLU A 66 0.98 -27.01 17.08
N LYS A 67 1.52 -26.49 18.19
CA LYS A 67 0.97 -26.70 19.55
C LYS A 67 -0.45 -26.15 19.69
N CYS A 68 -0.72 -24.98 19.13
CA CYS A 68 -2.01 -24.30 19.26
C CYS A 68 -3.04 -24.72 18.20
N GLY A 69 -2.64 -25.47 17.17
CA GLY A 69 -3.49 -25.89 16.06
C GLY A 69 -3.94 -24.71 15.21
N VAL A 70 -3.00 -23.84 14.79
CA VAL A 70 -3.26 -22.73 13.88
C VAL A 70 -3.68 -23.26 12.51
N THR A 71 -4.77 -22.76 11.94
CA THR A 71 -5.32 -23.21 10.66
C THR A 71 -4.71 -22.43 9.49
N GLY A 72 -4.61 -21.09 9.60
CA GLY A 72 -4.08 -20.20 8.59
C GLY A 72 -3.12 -19.15 9.17
N VAL A 73 -2.29 -18.57 8.29
CA VAL A 73 -1.36 -17.51 8.64
C VAL A 73 -1.53 -16.38 7.63
N MET A 74 -1.59 -15.14 8.11
CA MET A 74 -1.72 -13.96 7.27
C MET A 74 -0.78 -12.84 7.74
N ALA A 75 -0.32 -12.02 6.80
CA ALA A 75 0.27 -10.73 7.04
C ALA A 75 -0.28 -9.73 6.02
N GLY A 76 -0.28 -8.46 6.34
CA GLY A 76 -0.64 -7.37 5.44
C GLY A 76 0.32 -6.19 5.57
N PHE A 77 0.16 -5.19 4.69
CA PHE A 77 0.73 -3.85 4.79
C PHE A 77 2.27 -3.72 4.86
N SER A 78 3.03 -4.83 4.86
CA SER A 78 4.50 -4.81 4.95
C SER A 78 5.14 -5.92 4.12
N GLU A 79 6.01 -5.56 3.17
CA GLU A 79 6.75 -6.49 2.32
C GLU A 79 7.56 -7.50 3.14
N ARG A 80 8.22 -7.02 4.19
CA ARG A 80 9.03 -7.91 5.06
C ARG A 80 8.15 -8.96 5.74
N ARG A 81 7.01 -8.55 6.31
CA ARG A 81 6.12 -9.49 7.01
C ARG A 81 5.50 -10.51 6.04
N ILE A 82 5.19 -10.10 4.82
CA ILE A 82 4.71 -11.02 3.76
C ILE A 82 5.74 -12.11 3.45
N LEU A 83 7.03 -11.76 3.35
CA LEU A 83 8.10 -12.75 3.14
C LEU A 83 8.19 -13.77 4.29
N PHE A 84 8.04 -13.32 5.53
CA PHE A 84 8.05 -14.21 6.69
C PHE A 84 6.77 -15.04 6.80
N ALA A 85 5.61 -14.47 6.45
CA ALA A 85 4.35 -15.23 6.39
C ALA A 85 4.44 -16.35 5.35
N GLN A 86 4.98 -16.08 4.17
CA GLN A 86 5.22 -17.08 3.13
C GLN A 86 6.14 -18.21 3.63
N LYS A 87 7.27 -17.86 4.27
CA LYS A 87 8.21 -18.85 4.84
C LYS A 87 7.55 -19.69 5.93
N LEU A 88 6.78 -19.07 6.83
CA LEU A 88 6.08 -19.78 7.89
C LEU A 88 4.99 -20.71 7.32
N CYS A 89 4.20 -20.26 6.36
CA CYS A 89 3.21 -21.10 5.68
C CYS A 89 3.87 -22.30 5.00
N ALA A 90 4.99 -22.10 4.30
CA ALA A 90 5.75 -23.20 3.69
C ALA A 90 6.26 -24.21 4.73
N ALA A 91 6.78 -23.73 5.88
CA ALA A 91 7.26 -24.58 6.96
C ALA A 91 6.14 -25.36 7.67
N LEU A 92 4.90 -24.84 7.65
CA LEU A 92 3.70 -25.45 8.24
C LEU A 92 2.88 -26.29 7.24
N GLY A 93 3.22 -26.28 5.94
CA GLY A 93 2.39 -26.87 4.88
C GLY A 93 1.02 -26.19 4.74
N LYS A 94 0.94 -24.88 4.99
CA LYS A 94 -0.28 -24.07 4.91
C LYS A 94 -0.34 -23.29 3.58
N PRO A 95 -1.55 -22.95 3.09
CA PRO A 95 -1.68 -22.16 1.89
C PRO A 95 -1.16 -20.74 2.11
N PHE A 96 -0.50 -20.20 1.07
CA PHE A 96 -0.16 -18.79 0.95
C PHE A 96 -0.31 -18.39 -0.50
N TYR A 97 -0.87 -17.20 -0.75
CA TYR A 97 -1.21 -16.78 -2.12
C TYR A 97 0.01 -16.44 -2.99
N ALA A 98 1.16 -16.15 -2.37
CA ALA A 98 2.40 -15.76 -3.04
C ALA A 98 3.52 -16.79 -2.83
N GLU A 99 4.35 -16.97 -3.85
CA GLU A 99 5.57 -17.76 -3.79
C GLU A 99 6.80 -16.86 -3.61
N GLY A 100 7.87 -17.42 -3.01
CA GLY A 100 9.08 -16.65 -2.74
C GLY A 100 9.73 -16.04 -3.99
N ALA A 101 9.70 -16.73 -5.13
CA ALA A 101 10.22 -16.23 -6.40
C ALA A 101 9.44 -15.02 -6.90
N GLN A 102 8.10 -15.02 -6.76
CA GLN A 102 7.24 -13.91 -7.14
C GLN A 102 7.53 -12.68 -6.27
N LEU A 103 7.61 -12.88 -4.95
CA LEU A 103 7.92 -11.81 -4.00
C LEU A 103 9.30 -11.21 -4.27
N ASN A 104 10.31 -12.04 -4.54
CA ASN A 104 11.66 -11.57 -4.88
C ASN A 104 11.66 -10.73 -6.16
N CYS A 105 10.94 -11.16 -7.20
CA CYS A 105 10.84 -10.39 -8.45
C CYS A 105 10.14 -9.04 -8.24
N ILE A 106 9.09 -8.99 -7.44
CA ILE A 106 8.37 -7.74 -7.11
C ILE A 106 9.24 -6.77 -6.31
N LEU A 107 10.08 -7.28 -5.40
CA LEU A 107 10.90 -6.45 -4.52
C LEU A 107 12.21 -5.98 -5.17
N ASP A 108 12.71 -6.71 -6.18
CA ASP A 108 13.91 -6.35 -6.92
C ASP A 108 13.57 -5.50 -8.15
N LYS A 109 13.98 -4.23 -8.13
CA LYS A 109 13.67 -3.26 -9.20
C LYS A 109 14.22 -3.67 -10.57
N VAL A 110 15.33 -4.41 -10.60
CA VAL A 110 15.94 -4.87 -11.86
C VAL A 110 15.14 -6.03 -12.43
N LEU A 111 14.83 -7.03 -11.60
CA LEU A 111 14.02 -8.18 -12.01
C LEU A 111 12.61 -7.76 -12.42
N PHE A 112 11.98 -6.89 -11.66
CA PHE A 112 10.66 -6.36 -12.00
C PHE A 112 10.66 -5.61 -13.34
N LYS A 113 11.65 -4.74 -13.55
CA LYS A 113 11.79 -4.01 -14.82
C LYS A 113 11.98 -4.94 -16.00
N GLN A 114 12.79 -6.00 -15.85
CA GLN A 114 12.98 -7.00 -16.88
C GLN A 114 11.66 -7.73 -17.20
N ALA A 115 10.89 -8.13 -16.18
CA ALA A 115 9.58 -8.74 -16.36
C ALA A 115 8.59 -7.80 -17.10
N CYS A 116 8.63 -6.50 -16.80
CA CYS A 116 7.85 -5.49 -17.52
C CYS A 116 8.20 -5.46 -19.01
N ILE A 117 9.49 -5.39 -19.35
CA ILE A 117 9.98 -5.37 -20.75
C ILE A 117 9.53 -6.61 -21.50
N GLU A 118 9.72 -7.81 -20.93
CA GLU A 118 9.33 -9.09 -21.50
C GLU A 118 7.81 -9.20 -21.74
N SER A 119 7.03 -8.47 -20.95
CA SER A 119 5.56 -8.43 -21.06
C SER A 119 5.05 -7.31 -21.97
N GLY A 120 5.95 -6.48 -22.52
CA GLY A 120 5.61 -5.33 -23.37
C GLY A 120 5.07 -4.13 -22.60
N VAL A 121 5.29 -4.07 -21.27
CA VAL A 121 4.97 -2.92 -20.43
C VAL A 121 6.08 -1.88 -20.59
N THR A 122 5.69 -0.64 -20.86
CA THR A 122 6.64 0.49 -20.98
C THR A 122 7.29 0.75 -19.63
N VAL A 123 8.60 0.97 -19.62
CA VAL A 123 9.40 1.28 -18.42
C VAL A 123 10.23 2.54 -18.65
N PRO A 124 10.67 3.25 -17.61
CA PRO A 124 11.58 4.38 -17.77
C PRO A 124 12.87 3.94 -18.48
N ARG A 125 13.39 4.78 -19.38
CA ARG A 125 14.66 4.51 -20.05
C ARG A 125 15.75 4.33 -18.99
N ALA A 126 16.46 3.21 -19.04
CA ALA A 126 17.61 2.95 -18.17
C ALA A 126 18.90 3.31 -18.87
N TYR A 127 19.90 3.70 -18.05
CA TYR A 127 21.26 4.00 -18.48
C TYR A 127 22.25 3.10 -17.74
N ARG A 128 23.36 2.79 -18.39
CA ARG A 128 24.50 2.10 -17.74
C ARG A 128 25.50 3.14 -17.25
N TYR A 129 26.22 2.82 -16.19
CA TYR A 129 27.34 3.66 -15.76
C TYR A 129 28.37 3.79 -16.89
N GLY A 130 28.77 5.04 -17.19
CA GLY A 130 29.68 5.36 -18.33
C GLY A 130 28.99 5.51 -19.68
N GLU A 131 27.69 5.30 -19.79
CA GLU A 131 26.91 5.62 -20.99
C GLU A 131 26.61 7.14 -21.05
N LYS A 132 26.40 7.68 -22.27
CA LYS A 132 25.93 9.05 -22.42
C LYS A 132 24.52 9.19 -21.87
N ILE A 133 24.38 10.02 -20.83
CA ILE A 133 23.13 10.25 -20.10
C ILE A 133 22.39 11.44 -20.71
N GLU A 134 21.08 11.34 -20.86
CA GLU A 134 20.15 12.44 -21.16
C GLU A 134 19.46 12.86 -19.87
N PHE A 135 19.80 14.02 -19.34
CA PHE A 135 19.25 14.57 -18.11
C PHE A 135 17.84 15.18 -18.31
N PRO A 136 16.97 15.20 -17.25
CA PRO A 136 17.22 14.73 -15.89
C PRO A 136 17.12 13.21 -15.75
N VAL A 137 17.91 12.65 -14.81
CA VAL A 137 17.84 11.23 -14.44
C VAL A 137 17.66 11.06 -12.93
N ILE A 138 17.05 9.93 -12.55
CA ILE A 138 16.98 9.47 -11.16
C ILE A 138 18.01 8.36 -10.94
N VAL A 139 18.81 8.52 -9.90
CA VAL A 139 19.82 7.56 -9.48
C VAL A 139 19.42 6.98 -8.13
N LYS A 140 19.28 5.66 -8.05
CA LYS A 140 18.72 4.99 -6.87
C LYS A 140 19.36 3.62 -6.61
N PRO A 141 19.45 3.15 -5.34
CA PRO A 141 19.85 1.78 -5.05
C PRO A 141 18.78 0.80 -5.58
N ALA A 142 19.23 -0.37 -6.09
CA ALA A 142 18.31 -1.37 -6.67
C ALA A 142 17.43 -2.06 -5.62
N ASP A 143 17.94 -2.21 -4.40
CA ASP A 143 17.44 -3.09 -3.34
C ASP A 143 16.94 -2.35 -2.08
N ASN A 144 16.81 -1.01 -2.13
CA ASN A 144 16.37 -0.22 -0.98
C ASN A 144 15.04 0.47 -1.24
N GLY A 145 14.20 0.59 -0.19
CA GLY A 145 12.93 1.29 -0.19
C GLY A 145 12.95 2.60 0.61
N GLY A 146 11.81 3.33 0.62
CA GLY A 146 11.64 4.53 1.45
C GLY A 146 12.52 5.70 1.04
N SER A 147 12.77 5.87 -0.26
CA SER A 147 13.53 7.00 -0.85
C SER A 147 14.98 7.15 -0.36
N LYS A 148 15.53 6.18 0.37
CA LYS A 148 16.91 6.21 0.87
C LYS A 148 17.91 6.05 -0.28
N GLY A 149 18.89 6.96 -0.36
CA GLY A 149 19.97 6.91 -1.36
C GLY A 149 19.54 7.39 -2.76
N ILE A 150 18.31 7.85 -2.94
CA ILE A 150 17.81 8.36 -4.22
C ILE A 150 18.27 9.80 -4.42
N THR A 151 18.56 10.17 -5.68
CA THR A 151 18.87 11.54 -6.09
C THR A 151 18.38 11.76 -7.51
N VAL A 152 17.75 12.90 -7.81
CA VAL A 152 17.53 13.39 -9.17
C VAL A 152 18.73 14.23 -9.58
N CYS A 153 19.27 13.96 -10.76
CA CYS A 153 20.37 14.72 -11.35
C CYS A 153 19.87 15.45 -12.59
N HIS A 154 20.10 16.76 -12.64
CA HIS A 154 19.73 17.61 -13.75
C HIS A 154 20.87 17.89 -14.71
N CYS A 155 22.13 17.60 -14.29
CA CYS A 155 23.33 17.79 -15.08
C CYS A 155 24.40 16.75 -14.73
N GLU A 156 25.48 16.72 -15.52
CA GLU A 156 26.55 15.73 -15.37
C GLU A 156 27.35 15.88 -14.09
N GLU A 157 27.49 17.11 -13.61
CA GLU A 157 28.24 17.42 -12.37
C GLU A 157 27.57 16.83 -11.12
N GLU A 158 26.26 16.61 -11.15
CA GLU A 158 25.48 16.02 -10.04
C GLU A 158 25.53 14.48 -10.04
N PHE A 159 25.88 13.89 -11.18
CA PHE A 159 25.72 12.45 -11.39
C PHE A 159 26.64 11.60 -10.53
N GLU A 160 27.95 11.88 -10.54
CA GLU A 160 28.92 11.04 -9.81
C GLU A 160 28.68 11.05 -8.29
N PRO A 161 28.45 12.20 -7.62
CA PRO A 161 28.06 12.22 -6.20
C PRO A 161 26.77 11.42 -5.92
N ALA A 162 25.78 11.51 -6.79
CA ALA A 162 24.51 10.77 -6.67
C ALA A 162 24.73 9.25 -6.81
N TYR A 163 25.56 8.84 -7.77
CA TYR A 163 25.88 7.44 -7.99
C TYR A 163 26.57 6.82 -6.77
N GLN A 164 27.57 7.50 -6.21
CA GLN A 164 28.30 7.04 -5.02
C GLN A 164 27.38 6.96 -3.80
N LYS A 165 26.46 7.92 -3.63
CA LYS A 165 25.43 7.90 -2.57
C LYS A 165 24.50 6.69 -2.72
N ALA A 166 24.01 6.40 -3.92
CA ALA A 166 23.16 5.27 -4.18
C ALA A 166 23.89 3.93 -3.97
N LEU A 167 25.14 3.84 -4.41
CA LEU A 167 26.00 2.68 -4.24
C LEU A 167 26.29 2.39 -2.75
N ALA A 168 26.53 3.42 -1.96
CA ALA A 168 26.72 3.30 -0.50
C ALA A 168 25.45 2.81 0.21
N ALA A 169 24.28 3.21 -0.28
CA ALA A 169 22.98 2.86 0.28
C ALA A 169 22.48 1.48 -0.17
N SER A 170 23.06 0.88 -1.21
CA SER A 170 22.67 -0.44 -1.71
C SER A 170 23.41 -1.55 -0.96
N ASP A 171 22.66 -2.57 -0.50
CA ASP A 171 23.24 -3.74 0.18
C ASP A 171 24.01 -4.63 -0.81
N ASN A 172 23.46 -4.86 -2.02
CA ASN A 172 24.06 -5.66 -3.07
C ASN A 172 24.98 -4.86 -4.01
N LYS A 173 25.25 -3.56 -3.70
CA LYS A 173 26.09 -2.66 -4.49
C LYS A 173 25.65 -2.48 -5.93
N THR A 174 24.33 -2.47 -6.15
CA THR A 174 23.70 -2.26 -7.46
C THR A 174 22.96 -0.92 -7.49
N VAL A 175 23.28 -0.11 -8.50
CA VAL A 175 22.66 1.21 -8.73
C VAL A 175 21.83 1.18 -10.00
N VAL A 176 20.63 1.74 -9.91
CA VAL A 176 19.71 1.94 -11.04
C VAL A 176 19.77 3.41 -11.46
N ILE A 177 20.01 3.64 -12.75
CA ILE A 177 20.01 4.97 -13.38
C ILE A 177 18.88 5.00 -14.39
N GLU A 178 17.92 5.88 -14.24
CA GLU A 178 16.74 5.95 -15.10
C GLU A 178 16.38 7.38 -15.46
N GLN A 179 15.72 7.55 -16.59
CA GLN A 179 15.05 8.80 -16.93
C GLN A 179 14.17 9.25 -15.75
N TYR A 180 14.33 10.49 -15.31
CA TYR A 180 13.43 11.10 -14.35
C TYR A 180 12.14 11.52 -15.05
N ILE A 181 11.03 11.03 -14.54
CA ILE A 181 9.70 11.28 -15.12
C ILE A 181 8.92 12.20 -14.18
N VAL A 182 8.38 13.29 -14.75
CA VAL A 182 7.41 14.17 -14.10
C VAL A 182 6.11 14.05 -14.89
N ALA A 183 5.13 13.39 -14.32
CA ALA A 183 3.84 13.13 -14.95
C ALA A 183 2.76 12.89 -13.89
N ASP A 184 1.51 12.77 -14.31
CA ASP A 184 0.43 12.33 -13.42
C ASP A 184 0.77 10.97 -12.82
N GLU A 185 0.55 10.83 -11.52
CA GLU A 185 0.71 9.56 -10.81
C GLU A 185 -0.63 8.87 -10.63
N THR A 186 -0.62 7.57 -10.79
CA THR A 186 -1.78 6.70 -10.63
C THR A 186 -1.39 5.42 -9.91
N MET A 187 -2.38 4.74 -9.36
CA MET A 187 -2.21 3.39 -8.84
C MET A 187 -3.27 2.48 -9.43
N VAL A 188 -2.83 1.37 -10.01
CA VAL A 188 -3.70 0.36 -10.64
C VAL A 188 -3.70 -0.88 -9.77
N TYR A 189 -4.89 -1.34 -9.39
CA TYR A 189 -5.08 -2.51 -8.55
C TYR A 189 -5.66 -3.66 -9.36
N PHE A 190 -5.04 -4.83 -9.24
CA PHE A 190 -5.55 -6.07 -9.78
C PHE A 190 -5.87 -7.05 -8.67
N THR A 191 -7.07 -7.57 -8.67
CA THR A 191 -7.38 -8.79 -7.94
C THR A 191 -7.16 -9.97 -8.87
N VAL A 192 -6.36 -10.93 -8.41
CA VAL A 192 -6.06 -12.13 -9.17
C VAL A 192 -6.72 -13.33 -8.51
N HIS A 193 -7.51 -14.07 -9.27
CA HIS A 193 -8.22 -15.25 -8.80
C HIS A 193 -8.03 -16.41 -9.79
N ASN A 194 -7.44 -17.52 -9.34
CA ASN A 194 -7.16 -18.70 -10.17
C ASN A 194 -6.43 -18.38 -11.49
N GLY A 195 -5.51 -17.40 -11.45
CA GLY A 195 -4.71 -16.97 -12.61
C GLY A 195 -5.42 -15.96 -13.54
N VAL A 196 -6.66 -15.58 -13.24
CA VAL A 196 -7.36 -14.50 -13.95
C VAL A 196 -7.12 -13.20 -13.20
N ALA A 197 -6.54 -12.22 -13.90
CA ALA A 197 -6.21 -10.90 -13.36
C ALA A 197 -7.17 -9.84 -13.90
N ASP A 198 -7.94 -9.22 -13.00
CA ASP A 198 -8.86 -8.15 -13.36
C ASP A 198 -8.62 -6.89 -12.52
N VAL A 199 -8.82 -5.74 -13.19
CA VAL A 199 -8.66 -4.43 -12.55
C VAL A 199 -9.80 -4.22 -11.56
N SER A 200 -9.46 -4.21 -10.29
CA SER A 200 -10.43 -3.95 -9.22
C SER A 200 -10.62 -2.46 -8.95
N ALA A 201 -9.58 -1.65 -9.16
CA ALA A 201 -9.63 -0.20 -9.05
C ALA A 201 -8.46 0.46 -9.80
N MET A 202 -8.62 1.73 -10.14
CA MET A 202 -7.54 2.62 -10.55
C MET A 202 -7.81 4.01 -10.00
N CYS A 203 -6.80 4.65 -9.39
CA CYS A 203 -6.94 5.98 -8.83
C CYS A 203 -5.87 6.94 -9.33
N ASP A 204 -6.20 8.23 -9.31
CA ASP A 204 -5.23 9.32 -9.42
C ASP A 204 -4.64 9.61 -8.04
N ARG A 205 -3.33 9.87 -7.97
CA ARG A 205 -2.62 10.20 -6.75
C ARG A 205 -2.28 11.69 -6.72
N TYR A 206 -2.72 12.38 -5.70
CA TYR A 206 -2.34 13.77 -5.46
C TYR A 206 -1.17 13.81 -4.49
N MET A 207 -0.04 14.38 -4.93
CA MET A 207 1.21 14.35 -4.16
C MET A 207 1.51 15.72 -3.53
N HIS A 208 2.06 15.71 -2.32
CA HIS A 208 2.68 16.85 -1.65
C HIS A 208 4.19 16.67 -1.63
N HIS A 209 4.94 17.67 -2.08
CA HIS A 209 6.39 17.67 -2.16
C HIS A 209 7.01 18.41 -0.96
N PHE A 210 7.98 17.80 -0.31
CA PHE A 210 8.67 18.35 0.86
C PHE A 210 9.98 19.04 0.46
N GLY A 211 9.90 20.10 -0.32
CA GLY A 211 11.05 20.94 -0.67
C GLY A 211 12.08 20.31 -1.62
N THR A 212 11.96 19.02 -1.93
CA THR A 212 12.76 18.33 -2.95
C THR A 212 11.85 17.57 -3.92
N GLU A 213 12.36 17.31 -5.13
CA GLU A 213 11.58 16.59 -6.17
C GLU A 213 11.27 15.13 -5.81
N ILE A 214 12.06 14.53 -4.91
CA ILE A 214 11.98 13.12 -4.57
C ILE A 214 11.11 12.86 -3.34
N THR A 215 11.11 13.82 -2.41
CA THR A 215 10.48 13.61 -1.11
C THR A 215 9.04 14.06 -1.19
N GLN A 216 8.15 13.09 -1.42
CA GLN A 216 6.73 13.36 -1.60
C GLN A 216 5.88 12.32 -0.88
N LEU A 217 4.73 12.76 -0.37
CA LEU A 217 3.70 11.91 0.21
C LEU A 217 2.34 12.19 -0.44
N PRO A 218 1.49 11.16 -0.58
CA PRO A 218 0.14 11.35 -1.09
C PRO A 218 -0.71 12.11 -0.08
N ILE A 219 -1.50 13.06 -0.62
CA ILE A 219 -2.50 13.87 0.09
C ILE A 219 -3.92 13.62 -0.40
N GLY A 220 -4.09 12.72 -1.35
CA GLY A 220 -5.39 12.30 -1.85
C GLY A 220 -5.26 11.19 -2.89
N TYR A 221 -6.29 10.34 -2.95
CA TYR A 221 -6.46 9.33 -3.99
C TYR A 221 -7.90 9.41 -4.51
N PHE A 222 -8.06 9.63 -5.79
CA PHE A 222 -9.35 9.82 -6.44
C PHE A 222 -9.71 8.64 -7.33
N TYR A 223 -10.89 8.06 -7.15
CA TYR A 223 -11.40 6.90 -7.86
C TYR A 223 -12.74 7.23 -8.58
N PRO A 224 -12.93 6.75 -9.83
CA PRO A 224 -11.93 6.14 -10.70
C PRO A 224 -10.94 7.16 -11.25
N SER A 225 -9.75 6.71 -11.62
CA SER A 225 -8.73 7.56 -12.29
C SER A 225 -9.27 8.14 -13.60
N LYS A 226 -8.92 9.39 -13.89
CA LYS A 226 -9.14 10.01 -15.21
C LYS A 226 -8.42 9.29 -16.35
N HIS A 227 -7.39 8.49 -16.03
CA HIS A 227 -6.60 7.70 -16.98
C HIS A 227 -7.12 6.26 -17.16
N LEU A 228 -8.21 5.87 -16.51
CA LEU A 228 -8.72 4.50 -16.55
C LEU A 228 -9.00 4.01 -17.96
N GLU A 229 -9.66 4.80 -18.82
CA GLU A 229 -9.98 4.38 -20.19
C GLU A 229 -8.73 4.22 -21.06
N VAL A 230 -7.72 5.05 -20.85
CA VAL A 230 -6.40 4.91 -21.49
C VAL A 230 -5.73 3.61 -21.05
N PHE A 231 -5.77 3.32 -19.74
CA PHE A 231 -5.24 2.07 -19.21
C PHE A 231 -5.93 0.85 -19.82
N LEU A 232 -7.26 0.80 -19.75
CA LEU A 232 -8.04 -0.33 -20.23
C LEU A 232 -7.84 -0.59 -21.73
N LYS A 233 -7.68 0.49 -22.51
CA LYS A 233 -7.53 0.38 -23.97
C LYS A 233 -6.12 -0.02 -24.41
N TYR A 234 -5.07 0.51 -23.78
CA TYR A 234 -3.70 0.41 -24.30
C TYR A 234 -2.73 -0.40 -23.43
N ASN A 235 -3.07 -0.62 -22.15
CA ASN A 235 -2.14 -1.23 -21.19
C ASN A 235 -2.66 -2.52 -20.54
N LEU A 236 -3.97 -2.72 -20.44
CA LEU A 236 -4.57 -3.84 -19.69
C LEU A 236 -3.96 -5.20 -20.09
N ASP A 237 -3.88 -5.50 -21.38
CA ASP A 237 -3.36 -6.79 -21.85
C ASP A 237 -1.85 -6.97 -21.59
N LYS A 238 -1.09 -5.86 -21.56
CA LYS A 238 0.33 -5.86 -21.22
C LYS A 238 0.51 -6.21 -19.73
N PHE A 239 -0.29 -5.59 -18.86
CA PHE A 239 -0.25 -5.84 -17.41
C PHE A 239 -0.78 -7.23 -17.04
N ARG A 240 -1.81 -7.72 -17.73
CA ARG A 240 -2.27 -9.12 -17.57
C ARG A 240 -1.17 -10.11 -17.93
N ARG A 241 -0.45 -9.87 -19.03
CA ARG A 241 0.74 -10.68 -19.40
C ARG A 241 1.83 -10.60 -18.37
N LEU A 242 2.11 -9.41 -17.82
CA LEU A 242 3.09 -9.24 -16.73
C LEU A 242 2.71 -10.09 -15.52
N ILE A 243 1.48 -10.01 -15.05
CA ILE A 243 0.98 -10.79 -13.92
C ILE A 243 1.07 -12.30 -14.20
N GLN A 244 0.73 -12.72 -15.43
CA GLN A 244 0.85 -14.11 -15.87
C GLN A 244 2.31 -14.58 -15.92
N ASN A 245 3.22 -13.78 -16.49
CA ASN A 245 4.65 -14.09 -16.57
C ASN A 245 5.31 -14.17 -15.20
N LEU A 246 4.83 -13.37 -14.23
CA LEU A 246 5.22 -13.47 -12.82
C LEU A 246 4.68 -14.73 -12.13
N GLY A 247 3.80 -15.49 -12.79
CA GLY A 247 3.18 -16.71 -12.25
C GLY A 247 2.18 -16.45 -11.14
N ILE A 248 1.67 -15.21 -10.99
CA ILE A 248 0.72 -14.84 -9.95
C ILE A 248 -0.64 -15.45 -10.25
N LYS A 249 -1.17 -16.25 -9.32
CA LYS A 249 -2.44 -16.96 -9.47
C LYS A 249 -3.56 -16.43 -8.58
N ASN A 250 -3.21 -15.88 -7.42
CA ASN A 250 -4.19 -15.36 -6.45
C ASN A 250 -3.61 -14.14 -5.74
N GLY A 251 -4.47 -13.29 -5.19
CA GLY A 251 -4.07 -12.18 -4.35
C GLY A 251 -4.38 -10.81 -4.94
N LEU A 252 -3.86 -9.78 -4.29
CA LEU A 252 -3.91 -8.38 -4.71
C LEU A 252 -2.51 -7.95 -5.17
N ILE A 253 -2.40 -7.50 -6.42
CA ILE A 253 -1.20 -6.82 -6.90
C ILE A 253 -1.57 -5.41 -7.36
N ALA A 254 -0.79 -4.42 -6.96
CA ALA A 254 -0.98 -3.04 -7.37
C ALA A 254 0.31 -2.45 -7.92
N PHE A 255 0.17 -1.46 -8.80
CA PHE A 255 1.27 -0.80 -9.48
C PHE A 255 1.13 0.70 -9.35
N GLN A 256 2.04 1.33 -8.59
CA GLN A 256 2.23 2.77 -8.66
C GLN A 256 2.87 3.09 -10.01
N SER A 257 2.28 4.02 -10.74
CA SER A 257 2.64 4.26 -12.14
C SER A 257 2.58 5.73 -12.50
N PHE A 258 3.40 6.15 -13.47
CA PHE A 258 3.25 7.42 -14.18
C PHE A 258 2.37 7.21 -15.41
N VAL A 259 1.73 8.28 -15.87
CA VAL A 259 0.97 8.27 -17.12
C VAL A 259 1.57 9.28 -18.11
N ILE A 260 2.03 8.80 -19.26
CA ILE A 260 2.58 9.63 -20.35
C ILE A 260 1.87 9.25 -21.66
N GLY A 261 1.02 10.13 -22.15
CA GLY A 261 0.24 9.85 -23.35
C GLY A 261 -0.66 8.61 -23.17
N ASN A 262 -0.38 7.55 -23.92
CA ASN A 262 -1.11 6.29 -23.83
C ASN A 262 -0.42 5.23 -22.94
N ASP A 263 0.75 5.52 -22.42
CA ASP A 263 1.51 4.55 -21.62
C ASP A 263 1.31 4.79 -20.14
N VAL A 264 1.03 3.70 -19.43
CA VAL A 264 1.07 3.63 -17.96
C VAL A 264 2.35 2.89 -17.57
N ILE A 265 3.24 3.59 -16.88
CA ILE A 265 4.63 3.21 -16.64
C ILE A 265 4.79 2.86 -15.17
N PRO A 266 4.81 1.58 -14.77
CA PRO A 266 4.93 1.18 -13.38
C PRO A 266 6.34 1.43 -12.86
N PHE A 267 6.44 1.97 -11.63
CA PHE A 267 7.71 2.24 -10.96
C PHE A 267 7.84 1.59 -9.58
N ASP A 268 6.72 1.24 -8.95
CA ASP A 268 6.70 0.59 -7.62
C ASP A 268 5.52 -0.40 -7.55
N PRO A 269 5.79 -1.70 -7.70
CA PRO A 269 4.78 -2.74 -7.57
C PRO A 269 4.63 -3.16 -6.10
N THR A 270 3.43 -3.62 -5.73
CA THR A 270 3.17 -4.22 -4.43
C THR A 270 2.26 -5.44 -4.58
N TYR A 271 2.64 -6.59 -4.00
CA TYR A 271 1.88 -7.84 -4.05
C TYR A 271 1.40 -8.23 -2.65
N ARG A 272 0.51 -7.42 -2.12
CA ARG A 272 -0.08 -7.52 -0.77
C ARG A 272 -1.20 -6.51 -0.59
N LEU A 273 -1.88 -6.55 0.56
CA LEU A 273 -2.67 -5.40 1.01
C LEU A 273 -1.76 -4.18 1.17
N ASP A 274 -2.17 -3.08 0.61
CA ASP A 274 -1.44 -1.82 0.69
C ASP A 274 -2.04 -0.87 1.74
N GLY A 275 -1.27 0.14 2.13
CA GLY A 275 -1.66 1.06 3.18
C GLY A 275 -2.78 2.03 2.80
N THR A 276 -3.18 2.10 1.52
CA THR A 276 -4.33 2.93 1.11
C THR A 276 -5.67 2.31 1.52
N MET A 277 -5.68 0.99 1.81
CA MET A 277 -6.90 0.27 2.20
C MET A 277 -8.05 0.46 1.21
N THR A 278 -7.72 0.50 -0.09
CA THR A 278 -8.65 0.70 -1.21
C THR A 278 -9.85 -0.25 -1.18
N TYR A 279 -9.72 -1.41 -0.51
CA TYR A 279 -10.79 -2.39 -0.36
C TYR A 279 -12.05 -1.82 0.33
N HIS A 280 -11.94 -0.79 1.19
CA HIS A 280 -13.12 -0.12 1.76
C HIS A 280 -13.93 0.61 0.69
N ILE A 281 -13.25 1.33 -0.20
CA ILE A 281 -13.89 2.01 -1.34
C ILE A 281 -14.47 0.97 -2.31
N CYS A 282 -13.71 -0.07 -2.65
CA CYS A 282 -14.18 -1.14 -3.52
C CYS A 282 -15.42 -1.83 -2.95
N GLU A 283 -15.42 -2.18 -1.66
CA GLU A 283 -16.55 -2.82 -0.99
C GLU A 283 -17.80 -1.93 -1.02
N ALA A 284 -17.65 -0.65 -0.67
CA ALA A 284 -18.76 0.30 -0.67
C ALA A 284 -19.40 0.49 -2.05
N ILE A 285 -18.60 0.41 -3.12
CA ILE A 285 -19.07 0.67 -4.50
C ILE A 285 -19.52 -0.62 -5.20
N THR A 286 -18.79 -1.72 -5.02
CA THR A 286 -18.99 -2.97 -5.79
C THR A 286 -19.50 -4.13 -4.94
N GLY A 287 -19.41 -4.03 -3.61
CA GLY A 287 -19.70 -5.12 -2.68
C GLY A 287 -18.57 -6.16 -2.57
N SER A 288 -17.42 -5.93 -3.19
CA SER A 288 -16.28 -6.86 -3.17
C SER A 288 -15.16 -6.34 -2.28
N ASN A 289 -14.69 -7.19 -1.34
CA ASN A 289 -13.64 -6.86 -0.40
C ASN A 289 -12.48 -7.87 -0.52
N VAL A 290 -11.34 -7.42 -1.06
CA VAL A 290 -10.15 -8.28 -1.24
C VAL A 290 -9.53 -8.69 0.09
N LEU A 291 -9.71 -7.93 1.17
CA LEU A 291 -9.25 -8.34 2.51
C LEU A 291 -9.96 -9.64 2.94
N ASN A 292 -11.29 -9.73 2.75
CA ASN A 292 -12.06 -10.95 3.03
C ASN A 292 -11.59 -12.13 2.20
N MET A 293 -11.30 -11.87 0.92
CA MET A 293 -10.81 -12.90 0.00
C MET A 293 -9.44 -13.45 0.44
N LEU A 294 -8.52 -12.59 0.89
CA LEU A 294 -7.20 -12.97 1.36
C LEU A 294 -7.25 -13.69 2.72
N ILE A 295 -8.14 -13.26 3.64
CA ILE A 295 -8.41 -13.99 4.89
C ILE A 295 -8.94 -15.39 4.55
N GLY A 296 -9.93 -15.48 3.66
CA GLY A 296 -10.48 -16.74 3.17
C GLY A 296 -9.40 -17.64 2.58
N TYR A 297 -8.52 -17.08 1.74
CA TYR A 297 -7.40 -17.83 1.15
C TYR A 297 -6.46 -18.38 2.21
N SER A 298 -6.10 -17.60 3.21
CA SER A 298 -5.23 -18.05 4.31
C SER A 298 -5.80 -19.22 5.09
N MET A 299 -7.14 -19.33 5.14
CA MET A 299 -7.83 -20.39 5.88
C MET A 299 -8.15 -21.63 5.02
N THR A 300 -8.40 -21.45 3.72
CA THR A 300 -8.95 -22.49 2.85
C THR A 300 -8.09 -22.83 1.63
N GLY A 301 -7.16 -21.95 1.25
CA GLY A 301 -6.39 -22.05 0.01
C GLY A 301 -7.14 -21.54 -1.22
N THR A 302 -8.29 -20.88 -1.07
CA THR A 302 -9.08 -20.31 -2.17
C THR A 302 -9.50 -18.88 -1.88
N MET A 303 -9.53 -18.01 -2.91
CA MET A 303 -9.96 -16.61 -2.81
C MET A 303 -11.49 -16.46 -2.75
N GLY A 304 -12.25 -17.53 -2.75
CA GLY A 304 -13.71 -17.55 -2.81
C GLY A 304 -14.23 -18.28 -4.05
N ASP A 305 -15.47 -18.04 -4.44
CA ASP A 305 -16.11 -18.68 -5.59
C ASP A 305 -15.79 -17.97 -6.93
N ASP A 306 -16.00 -18.65 -8.07
CA ASP A 306 -15.76 -18.13 -9.41
C ASP A 306 -16.66 -16.93 -9.78
N GLY A 307 -17.74 -16.68 -9.04
CA GLY A 307 -18.61 -15.51 -9.20
C GLY A 307 -18.00 -14.19 -8.71
N LEU A 308 -16.89 -14.24 -7.98
CA LEU A 308 -16.20 -13.04 -7.47
C LEU A 308 -15.62 -12.17 -8.58
N ILE A 309 -15.06 -12.77 -9.63
CA ILE A 309 -14.45 -12.04 -10.75
C ILE A 309 -15.44 -11.09 -11.41
N THR A 310 -16.65 -11.55 -11.68
CA THR A 310 -17.70 -10.73 -12.31
C THR A 310 -18.15 -9.53 -11.47
N ARG A 311 -17.91 -9.56 -10.15
CA ARG A 311 -18.18 -8.45 -9.23
C ARG A 311 -17.01 -7.47 -9.13
N ILE A 312 -15.77 -7.93 -9.37
CA ILE A 312 -14.56 -7.12 -9.30
C ILE A 312 -14.32 -6.37 -10.62
N GLU A 313 -14.81 -6.88 -11.75
CA GLU A 313 -14.48 -6.47 -13.12
C GLU A 313 -14.98 -5.08 -13.56
N ASN A 314 -15.55 -4.26 -12.72
CA ASN A 314 -15.99 -2.93 -13.14
C ASN A 314 -15.26 -1.80 -12.42
N PRO A 315 -13.99 -1.50 -12.80
CA PRO A 315 -13.21 -0.41 -12.21
C PRO A 315 -13.77 0.98 -12.58
N ARG A 316 -14.79 1.05 -13.45
CA ARG A 316 -15.44 2.30 -13.88
C ARG A 316 -16.40 2.86 -12.85
N PHE A 317 -16.37 2.42 -11.69
CA PHE A 317 -17.22 2.82 -10.56
C PHE A 317 -18.41 3.73 -10.91
N LYS A 318 -19.59 3.41 -10.43
CA LYS A 318 -20.80 4.21 -10.67
C LYS A 318 -20.84 5.48 -9.81
N ILE A 319 -20.16 5.45 -8.69
CA ILE A 319 -20.00 6.55 -7.75
C ILE A 319 -18.51 6.81 -7.53
N ILE A 320 -18.20 7.96 -6.99
CA ILE A 320 -16.81 8.42 -6.79
C ILE A 320 -16.30 7.95 -5.44
N GLY A 321 -15.08 7.44 -5.41
CA GLY A 321 -14.32 7.18 -4.21
C GLY A 321 -13.24 8.24 -3.99
N PHE A 322 -12.96 8.58 -2.74
CA PHE A 322 -11.83 9.43 -2.38
C PHE A 322 -11.22 8.96 -1.06
N GLU A 323 -9.89 8.86 -1.02
CA GLU A 323 -9.16 8.66 0.21
C GLU A 323 -8.37 9.94 0.52
N LEU A 324 -8.53 10.46 1.73
CA LEU A 324 -7.87 11.64 2.24
C LEU A 324 -6.91 11.26 3.37
N PRO A 325 -5.58 11.15 3.11
CA PRO A 325 -4.58 11.05 4.16
C PRO A 325 -4.39 12.42 4.84
N ILE A 326 -4.35 12.44 6.15
CA ILE A 326 -4.03 13.64 6.94
C ILE A 326 -2.58 13.55 7.40
N LEU A 327 -1.73 14.44 6.90
CA LEU A 327 -0.29 14.47 7.19
C LEU A 327 0.02 15.45 8.31
N LEU A 328 0.79 14.98 9.30
CA LEU A 328 1.25 15.81 10.42
C LEU A 328 2.76 16.11 10.33
N ARG A 329 3.15 17.31 10.76
CA ARG A 329 4.56 17.65 11.01
C ARG A 329 5.10 16.93 12.25
N ASN A 330 6.43 16.91 12.37
CA ASN A 330 7.09 16.38 13.56
C ASN A 330 6.66 17.17 14.81
N GLY A 331 6.60 16.47 15.94
CA GLY A 331 6.21 17.03 17.22
C GLY A 331 5.41 16.02 18.05
N ILE A 332 4.98 16.45 19.23
CA ILE A 332 4.11 15.68 20.12
C ILE A 332 2.67 16.05 19.83
N ILE A 333 1.84 15.07 19.51
CA ILE A 333 0.40 15.26 19.30
C ILE A 333 -0.25 15.53 20.66
N LYS A 334 -0.66 16.77 20.90
CA LYS A 334 -1.28 17.13 22.18
C LYS A 334 -2.77 16.89 22.20
N THR A 335 -3.46 17.27 21.10
CA THR A 335 -4.93 17.17 21.04
C THR A 335 -5.35 16.90 19.58
N ILE A 336 -6.35 16.01 19.43
CA ILE A 336 -7.01 15.68 18.17
C ILE A 336 -8.50 15.94 18.36
N ILE A 337 -9.06 16.90 17.65
CA ILE A 337 -10.49 17.27 17.73
C ILE A 337 -11.16 17.02 16.38
N GLY A 338 -12.39 16.56 16.38
CA GLY A 338 -13.26 16.46 15.22
C GLY A 338 -13.31 15.07 14.54
N LEU A 339 -12.40 14.13 14.83
CA LEU A 339 -12.41 12.82 14.17
C LEU A 339 -13.71 12.02 14.40
N ASP A 340 -14.28 12.09 15.60
CA ASP A 340 -15.51 11.33 15.90
C ASP A 340 -16.74 11.93 15.21
N GLU A 341 -16.79 13.25 15.06
CA GLU A 341 -17.85 13.91 14.30
C GLU A 341 -17.69 13.63 12.81
N ILE A 342 -16.46 13.64 12.28
CA ILE A 342 -16.17 13.34 10.87
C ILE A 342 -16.63 11.90 10.50
N LYS A 343 -16.53 10.94 11.42
CA LYS A 343 -17.06 9.58 11.22
C LYS A 343 -18.56 9.54 10.92
N SER A 344 -19.30 10.58 11.35
CA SER A 344 -20.76 10.69 11.15
C SER A 344 -21.16 11.40 9.85
N PHE A 345 -20.22 11.86 9.03
CA PHE A 345 -20.52 12.51 7.76
C PHE A 345 -21.06 11.48 6.74
N ASP A 346 -22.13 11.83 6.02
CA ASP A 346 -22.83 10.93 5.11
C ASP A 346 -21.95 10.23 4.06
N HIS A 347 -20.87 10.91 3.63
CA HIS A 347 -19.96 10.39 2.59
C HIS A 347 -18.74 9.69 3.16
N VAL A 348 -18.51 9.75 4.47
CA VAL A 348 -17.37 9.06 5.12
C VAL A 348 -17.78 7.62 5.44
N ILE A 349 -17.09 6.67 4.82
CA ILE A 349 -17.37 5.24 4.99
C ILE A 349 -16.43 4.57 5.99
N HIS A 350 -15.21 5.09 6.15
CA HIS A 350 -14.22 4.54 7.07
C HIS A 350 -13.17 5.58 7.44
N ILE A 351 -12.69 5.54 8.68
CA ILE A 351 -11.50 6.28 9.13
C ILE A 351 -10.54 5.29 9.77
N HIS A 352 -9.36 5.15 9.17
CA HIS A 352 -8.26 4.41 9.75
C HIS A 352 -7.32 5.37 10.48
N GLN A 353 -7.36 5.39 11.80
CA GLN A 353 -6.49 6.22 12.65
C GLN A 353 -5.19 5.47 12.96
N MET A 354 -4.05 6.12 12.71
CA MET A 354 -2.71 5.55 12.88
C MET A 354 -1.98 6.11 14.09
N HIS A 355 -2.27 7.37 14.48
CA HIS A 355 -1.65 8.05 15.61
C HIS A 355 -2.68 8.61 16.58
N PHE A 356 -2.28 8.73 17.84
CA PHE A 356 -3.12 9.14 18.96
C PHE A 356 -2.47 10.28 19.75
N GLU A 357 -3.25 10.92 20.62
CA GLU A 357 -2.75 11.94 21.53
C GLU A 357 -1.64 11.39 22.42
N GLY A 358 -0.60 12.18 22.66
CA GLY A 358 0.59 11.82 23.42
C GLY A 358 1.73 11.23 22.58
N GLU A 359 1.48 10.78 21.35
CA GLU A 359 2.52 10.21 20.49
C GLU A 359 3.46 11.28 19.92
N THR A 360 4.72 10.90 19.71
CA THR A 360 5.76 11.77 19.16
C THR A 360 6.11 11.35 17.73
N LEU A 361 5.95 12.26 16.78
CA LEU A 361 6.36 12.07 15.40
C LEU A 361 7.77 12.63 15.18
N LEU A 362 8.70 11.79 14.71
CA LEU A 362 10.13 12.12 14.60
C LEU A 362 10.65 12.19 13.17
N LYS A 363 9.91 11.65 12.19
CA LYS A 363 10.36 11.54 10.80
C LYS A 363 9.67 12.55 9.92
N THR A 364 10.40 13.08 8.94
CA THR A 364 9.88 13.99 7.91
C THR A 364 9.79 13.25 6.58
N ALA A 365 8.71 13.48 5.85
CA ALA A 365 8.42 12.85 4.55
C ALA A 365 8.46 11.30 4.59
N ASP A 366 7.87 10.77 5.64
CA ASP A 366 7.72 9.35 5.91
C ASP A 366 6.23 9.03 6.15
N PHE A 367 5.78 7.87 5.74
CA PHE A 367 4.38 7.44 5.94
C PHE A 367 3.94 7.42 7.41
N SER A 368 4.90 7.37 8.35
CA SER A 368 4.61 7.54 9.78
C SER A 368 4.10 8.94 10.15
N GLN A 369 4.04 9.90 9.22
CA GLN A 369 3.41 11.21 9.44
C GLN A 369 1.90 11.21 9.15
N ILE A 370 1.33 10.11 8.69
CA ILE A 370 -0.11 10.02 8.42
C ILE A 370 -0.86 9.78 9.73
N LEU A 371 -1.58 10.81 10.20
CA LEU A 371 -2.48 10.69 11.37
C LEU A 371 -3.57 9.66 11.14
N CYS A 372 -4.26 9.81 10.03
CA CYS A 372 -5.36 8.95 9.64
C CYS A 372 -5.58 8.97 8.12
N ARG A 373 -6.35 8.00 7.65
CA ARG A 373 -6.88 7.92 6.29
C ARG A 373 -8.40 7.95 6.36
N ILE A 374 -9.01 8.90 5.66
CA ILE A 374 -10.47 9.07 5.62
C ILE A 374 -10.95 8.59 4.25
N HIS A 375 -11.71 7.51 4.22
CA HIS A 375 -12.28 6.95 3.01
C HIS A 375 -13.69 7.48 2.80
N MET A 376 -13.96 7.98 1.61
CA MET A 376 -15.21 8.62 1.23
C MET A 376 -15.76 8.05 -0.07
N VAL A 377 -17.10 8.02 -0.18
CA VAL A 377 -17.82 7.73 -1.43
C VAL A 377 -18.96 8.71 -1.62
N ALA A 378 -19.17 9.17 -2.85
CA ALA A 378 -20.27 10.09 -3.17
C ALA A 378 -20.70 9.98 -4.64
N ASP A 379 -21.89 10.47 -4.96
CA ASP A 379 -22.43 10.46 -6.32
C ASP A 379 -21.80 11.55 -7.22
N SER A 380 -21.13 12.55 -6.65
CA SER A 380 -20.54 13.65 -7.40
C SER A 380 -19.18 14.09 -6.84
N VAL A 381 -18.36 14.70 -7.70
CA VAL A 381 -17.09 15.32 -7.32
C VAL A 381 -17.33 16.47 -6.33
N ASP A 382 -18.38 17.25 -6.53
CA ASP A 382 -18.68 18.40 -5.67
C ASP A 382 -19.02 17.93 -4.24
N SER A 383 -19.73 16.80 -4.08
CA SER A 383 -19.99 16.21 -2.76
C SER A 383 -18.70 15.76 -2.05
N ILE A 384 -17.72 15.22 -2.79
CA ILE A 384 -16.40 14.92 -2.22
C ILE A 384 -15.68 16.20 -1.79
N LYS A 385 -15.66 17.24 -2.64
CA LYS A 385 -15.03 18.54 -2.32
C LYS A 385 -15.62 19.16 -1.06
N ASP A 386 -16.94 19.23 -1.00
CA ASP A 386 -17.68 19.76 0.16
C ASP A 386 -17.35 18.99 1.44
N THR A 387 -17.22 17.66 1.33
CA THR A 387 -16.86 16.80 2.46
C THR A 387 -15.43 17.05 2.90
N VAL A 388 -14.48 17.15 1.97
CA VAL A 388 -13.07 17.46 2.28
C VAL A 388 -12.94 18.83 2.97
N GLU A 389 -13.67 19.85 2.50
CA GLU A 389 -13.69 21.17 3.15
C GLU A 389 -14.26 21.12 4.56
N LYS A 390 -15.35 20.38 4.77
CA LYS A 390 -15.93 20.16 6.11
C LYS A 390 -14.96 19.42 7.03
N VAL A 391 -14.25 18.40 6.52
CA VAL A 391 -13.20 17.69 7.28
C VAL A 391 -12.14 18.69 7.75
N TYR A 392 -11.59 19.51 6.86
CA TYR A 392 -10.57 20.49 7.24
C TYR A 392 -11.09 21.64 8.09
N GLY A 393 -12.38 21.96 8.00
CA GLY A 393 -13.04 22.96 8.85
C GLY A 393 -13.25 22.47 10.29
N LEU A 394 -13.36 21.17 10.50
CA LEU A 394 -13.64 20.56 11.80
C LEU A 394 -12.41 19.94 12.45
N LEU A 395 -11.54 19.29 11.66
CA LEU A 395 -10.36 18.61 12.16
C LEU A 395 -9.31 19.60 12.65
N SER A 396 -8.99 19.51 13.93
CA SER A 396 -7.89 20.28 14.55
C SER A 396 -6.93 19.32 15.23
N VAL A 397 -5.66 19.44 14.90
CA VAL A 397 -4.57 18.66 15.52
C VAL A 397 -3.49 19.63 15.95
N VAL A 398 -3.26 19.74 17.26
CA VAL A 398 -2.31 20.70 17.79
C VAL A 398 -1.22 20.04 18.63
N ASP A 399 -0.05 20.67 18.62
CA ASP A 399 1.08 20.25 19.45
C ASP A 399 0.98 20.84 20.89
N GLU A 400 2.01 20.59 21.71
CA GLU A 400 2.10 21.09 23.09
C GLU A 400 2.10 22.62 23.19
N ARG A 401 2.40 23.34 22.11
CA ARG A 401 2.38 24.81 22.05
C ARG A 401 1.05 25.36 21.56
N GLY A 402 0.12 24.49 21.16
CA GLY A 402 -1.14 24.86 20.54
C GLY A 402 -1.01 25.22 19.05
N GLU A 403 0.09 24.85 18.41
CA GLU A 403 0.33 25.10 16.98
C GLU A 403 -0.26 23.98 16.12
N ASP A 404 -0.87 24.33 14.95
CA ASP A 404 -1.41 23.35 14.00
C ASP A 404 -0.32 22.38 13.51
N MET A 405 -0.61 21.09 13.56
CA MET A 405 0.29 20.04 13.11
C MET A 405 0.02 19.58 11.69
N ILE A 406 -1.10 19.94 11.05
CA ILE A 406 -1.43 19.52 9.69
C ILE A 406 -0.50 20.22 8.70
N ILE A 407 0.33 19.43 7.98
CA ILE A 407 1.38 19.95 7.07
C ILE A 407 0.77 20.66 5.86
N CYS A 408 -0.24 20.05 5.26
CA CYS A 408 -0.83 20.53 4.02
C CYS A 408 -2.31 20.13 3.94
N ARG A 409 -3.04 20.90 3.18
CA ARG A 409 -4.43 20.62 2.82
C ARG A 409 -4.51 20.52 1.31
N ILE A 410 -5.18 19.48 0.80
CA ILE A 410 -5.43 19.40 -0.64
C ILE A 410 -6.36 20.56 -1.02
N ASP A 411 -6.02 21.25 -2.10
CA ASP A 411 -6.91 22.22 -2.72
C ASP A 411 -8.10 21.46 -3.34
N SER A 412 -9.30 21.69 -2.82
CA SER A 412 -10.53 21.04 -3.26
C SER A 412 -10.78 21.23 -4.75
N ASP A 413 -10.36 22.37 -5.32
CA ASP A 413 -10.46 22.63 -6.75
C ASP A 413 -9.64 21.68 -7.64
N ARG A 414 -8.62 21.04 -7.10
CA ARG A 414 -7.81 20.04 -7.81
C ARG A 414 -8.48 18.67 -7.87
N ILE A 415 -9.41 18.36 -6.97
CA ILE A 415 -10.05 17.05 -6.88
C ILE A 415 -10.88 16.78 -8.14
N GLY A 416 -10.63 15.64 -8.81
CA GLY A 416 -11.33 15.20 -10.00
C GLY A 416 -10.92 15.90 -11.30
N ARG A 417 -9.77 16.58 -11.31
CA ARG A 417 -9.20 17.23 -12.52
C ARG A 417 -8.06 16.45 -13.14
#